data_2e38a3dee5c6f529f1a8d4beb0299ba0
#
_entry.id   2e38a3dee5c6f529f1a8d4beb0299ba0
#
_cell.length_a   1.000
_cell.length_b   1.000
_cell.length_c   1.000
_cell.angle_alpha   90.00
_cell.angle_beta   90.00
_cell.angle_gamma   90.00
#
_symmetry.space_group_name_H-M   'P 1'
#
loop_
_entity.id
_entity.type
_entity.pdbx_description
1 polymer ?
#
loop_
_entity_poly.entity_id
_entity_poly.type
_entity_poly.pdbx_seq_one_letter_code
_entity_poly.pdbx_strand_id
1 'polypeptide(L)'
;MDQLSSLTLFDIIFYFFAIITLVSAAIVVFSRNIIHSAFSLMFTFFGVAGLYVMLNADFIAVTQVLIYVGGILVLILFGVMLTTKVIGVEMKTGTLRVLPASILVAVLAGTLCGIFWITDWPAQAGTNVEVPLTTAVGIGRALMTTYLLPFEVASVVLLVAMIGAAMIARRERKRQS
;
A
#
# COMPACT_ATOMS: atom_id res chain seq x y z
N MET A 1 -34.49 -15.30 -6.49
CA MET A 1 -34.30 -14.57 -5.21
C MET A 1 -33.34 -15.32 -4.26
N ASP A 2 -32.82 -16.47 -4.65
CA ASP A 2 -32.04 -17.34 -3.74
C ASP A 2 -30.51 -17.15 -3.78
N GLN A 3 -30.03 -16.23 -4.60
CA GLN A 3 -28.57 -15.96 -4.68
C GLN A 3 -28.07 -14.99 -3.59
N LEU A 4 -28.95 -14.23 -2.96
CA LEU A 4 -28.56 -13.26 -1.92
C LEU A 4 -28.50 -13.88 -0.50
N SER A 5 -29.06 -15.06 -0.30
CA SER A 5 -29.07 -15.73 1.00
C SER A 5 -27.83 -16.61 1.28
N SER A 6 -26.92 -16.73 0.31
CA SER A 6 -25.70 -17.53 0.42
C SER A 6 -24.42 -16.74 0.67
N LEU A 7 -24.53 -15.43 0.89
CA LEU A 7 -23.37 -14.62 1.27
C LEU A 7 -22.90 -15.08 2.66
N THR A 8 -21.76 -15.73 2.68
CA THR A 8 -21.11 -16.09 3.93
C THR A 8 -20.60 -14.85 4.65
N LEU A 9 -20.45 -14.92 5.96
CA LEU A 9 -19.87 -13.81 6.75
C LEU A 9 -18.52 -13.35 6.15
N PHE A 10 -17.77 -14.28 5.57
CA PHE A 10 -16.50 -14.02 4.88
C PHE A 10 -16.68 -13.08 3.68
N ASP A 11 -17.68 -13.32 2.83
CA ASP A 11 -17.96 -12.49 1.67
C ASP A 11 -18.34 -11.06 2.06
N ILE A 12 -19.13 -10.93 3.12
CA ILE A 12 -19.55 -9.61 3.64
C ILE A 12 -18.31 -8.81 4.10
N ILE A 13 -17.41 -9.43 4.86
CA ILE A 13 -16.17 -8.79 5.33
C ILE A 13 -15.26 -8.43 4.15
N PHE A 14 -15.16 -9.31 3.16
CA PHE A 14 -14.37 -9.06 1.95
C PHE A 14 -14.88 -7.83 1.21
N TYR A 15 -16.17 -7.77 0.89
CA TYR A 15 -16.76 -6.63 0.21
C TYR A 15 -16.64 -5.33 1.02
N PHE A 16 -16.75 -5.41 2.34
CA PHE A 16 -16.54 -4.27 3.22
C PHE A 16 -15.13 -3.67 3.06
N PHE A 17 -14.08 -4.49 3.16
CA PHE A 17 -12.70 -4.01 2.97
C PHE A 17 -12.44 -3.57 1.52
N ALA A 18 -12.97 -4.26 0.54
CA ALA A 18 -12.84 -3.89 -0.87
C ALA A 18 -13.47 -2.52 -1.15
N ILE A 19 -14.68 -2.27 -0.65
CA ILE A 19 -15.38 -0.99 -0.83
C ILE A 19 -14.62 0.14 -0.12
N ILE A 20 -14.19 -0.07 1.14
CA ILE A 20 -13.37 0.92 1.86
C ILE A 20 -12.15 1.28 1.04
N THR A 21 -11.41 0.28 0.55
CA THR A 21 -10.19 0.49 -0.23
C THR A 21 -10.46 1.31 -1.49
N LEU A 22 -11.47 0.92 -2.28
CA LEU A 22 -11.79 1.59 -3.55
C LEU A 22 -12.32 3.01 -3.35
N VAL A 23 -13.22 3.20 -2.39
CA VAL A 23 -13.80 4.53 -2.10
C VAL A 23 -12.72 5.47 -1.57
N SER A 24 -11.90 5.00 -0.62
CA SER A 24 -10.80 5.80 -0.08
C SER A 24 -9.78 6.15 -1.15
N ALA A 25 -9.41 5.20 -2.03
CA ALA A 25 -8.50 5.45 -3.14
C ALA A 25 -9.07 6.47 -4.13
N ALA A 26 -10.36 6.41 -4.42
CA ALA A 26 -11.03 7.43 -5.25
C ALA A 26 -10.96 8.81 -4.60
N ILE A 27 -11.21 8.92 -3.28
CA ILE A 27 -11.10 10.19 -2.56
C ILE A 27 -9.68 10.74 -2.62
N VAL A 28 -8.63 9.89 -2.51
CA VAL A 28 -7.22 10.32 -2.66
C VAL A 28 -7.00 11.02 -3.99
N VAL A 29 -7.55 10.48 -5.08
CA VAL A 29 -7.34 11.00 -6.43
C VAL A 29 -8.14 12.28 -6.70
N PHE A 30 -9.38 12.34 -6.23
CA PHE A 30 -10.30 13.44 -6.52
C PHE A 30 -10.23 14.59 -5.51
N SER A 31 -9.67 14.37 -4.33
CA SER A 31 -9.59 15.39 -3.31
C SER A 31 -8.56 16.46 -3.68
N ARG A 32 -8.98 17.71 -3.59
CA ARG A 32 -8.09 18.88 -3.74
C ARG A 32 -7.36 19.26 -2.45
N ASN A 33 -7.81 18.72 -1.33
CA ASN A 33 -7.23 19.00 -0.03
C ASN A 33 -6.23 17.89 0.32
N ILE A 34 -4.95 18.27 0.44
CA ILE A 34 -3.84 17.34 0.68
C ILE A 34 -4.04 16.58 2.01
N ILE A 35 -4.58 17.24 3.03
CA ILE A 35 -4.83 16.61 4.34
C ILE A 35 -5.90 15.53 4.20
N HIS A 36 -7.02 15.81 3.52
CA HIS A 36 -8.05 14.82 3.26
C HIS A 36 -7.54 13.66 2.41
N SER A 37 -6.71 13.94 1.38
CA SER A 37 -6.06 12.89 0.59
C SER A 37 -5.17 11.99 1.45
N ALA A 38 -4.37 12.57 2.35
CA ALA A 38 -3.49 11.80 3.22
C ALA A 38 -4.27 10.90 4.19
N PHE A 39 -5.35 11.40 4.80
CA PHE A 39 -6.22 10.57 5.63
C PHE A 39 -6.93 9.47 4.82
N SER A 40 -7.41 9.80 3.62
CA SER A 40 -8.04 8.80 2.75
C SER A 40 -7.06 7.72 2.33
N LEU A 41 -5.79 8.07 2.09
CA LEU A 41 -4.72 7.12 1.79
C LEU A 41 -4.46 6.16 2.97
N MET A 42 -4.58 6.65 4.21
CA MET A 42 -4.50 5.83 5.40
C MET A 42 -5.59 4.74 5.41
N PHE A 43 -6.84 5.12 5.11
CA PHE A 43 -7.94 4.16 5.02
C PHE A 43 -7.76 3.18 3.86
N THR A 44 -7.22 3.63 2.72
CA THR A 44 -6.88 2.74 1.59
C THR A 44 -5.90 1.65 2.02
N PHE A 45 -4.79 2.02 2.68
CA PHE A 45 -3.79 1.05 3.13
C PHE A 45 -4.31 0.15 4.25
N PHE A 46 -5.15 0.65 5.13
CA PHE A 46 -5.81 -0.15 6.15
C PHE A 46 -6.77 -1.17 5.53
N GLY A 47 -7.54 -0.76 4.51
CA GLY A 47 -8.41 -1.66 3.76
C GLY A 47 -7.63 -2.77 3.06
N VAL A 48 -6.49 -2.43 2.42
CA VAL A 48 -5.57 -3.41 1.82
C VAL A 48 -5.03 -4.39 2.87
N ALA A 49 -4.66 -3.91 4.07
CA ALA A 49 -4.21 -4.79 5.14
C ALA A 49 -5.31 -5.78 5.57
N GLY A 50 -6.57 -5.33 5.63
CA GLY A 50 -7.72 -6.20 5.89
C GLY A 50 -7.89 -7.31 4.83
N LEU A 51 -7.70 -6.96 3.55
CA LEU A 51 -7.72 -7.95 2.46
C LEU A 51 -6.56 -8.95 2.59
N TYR A 52 -5.37 -8.54 3.01
CA TYR A 52 -4.25 -9.46 3.27
C TYR A 52 -4.55 -10.44 4.40
N VAL A 53 -5.21 -10.00 5.47
CA VAL A 53 -5.67 -10.92 6.55
C VAL A 53 -6.61 -11.97 5.97
N MET A 54 -7.54 -11.58 5.13
CA MET A 54 -8.49 -12.51 4.50
C MET A 54 -7.82 -13.52 3.56
N LEU A 55 -6.67 -13.17 3.00
CA LEU A 55 -5.83 -14.05 2.19
C LEU A 55 -4.88 -14.93 3.02
N ASN A 56 -5.04 -14.97 4.34
CA ASN A 56 -4.13 -15.66 5.28
C ASN A 56 -2.67 -15.16 5.19
N ALA A 57 -2.45 -13.93 4.73
CA ALA A 57 -1.15 -13.28 4.64
C ALA A 57 -0.90 -12.35 5.84
N ASP A 58 -1.01 -12.90 7.06
CA ASP A 58 -0.93 -12.18 8.33
C ASP A 58 0.36 -11.37 8.48
N PHE A 59 1.52 -11.91 8.10
CA PHE A 59 2.78 -11.19 8.16
C PHE A 59 2.78 -9.93 7.27
N ILE A 60 2.26 -10.04 6.04
CA ILE A 60 2.19 -8.92 5.10
C ILE A 60 1.16 -7.90 5.59
N ALA A 61 0.04 -8.34 6.15
CA ALA A 61 -0.98 -7.47 6.70
C ALA A 61 -0.43 -6.60 7.85
N VAL A 62 0.28 -7.21 8.79
CA VAL A 62 0.93 -6.50 9.90
C VAL A 62 2.00 -5.54 9.39
N THR A 63 2.82 -5.98 8.44
CA THR A 63 3.85 -5.13 7.80
C THR A 63 3.22 -3.92 7.11
N GLN A 64 2.10 -4.12 6.41
CA GLN A 64 1.34 -3.04 5.76
C GLN A 64 0.91 -1.97 6.77
N VAL A 65 0.35 -2.38 7.91
CA VAL A 65 -0.09 -1.44 8.95
C VAL A 65 1.10 -0.76 9.63
N LEU A 66 2.14 -1.51 10.00
CA LEU A 66 3.27 -0.95 10.74
C LEU A 66 4.12 0.00 9.89
N ILE A 67 4.45 -0.39 8.66
CA ILE A 67 5.40 0.37 7.83
C ILE A 67 4.67 1.43 7.02
N TYR A 68 3.60 1.06 6.28
CA TYR A 68 2.93 2.00 5.39
C TYR A 68 1.99 2.94 6.14
N VAL A 69 1.14 2.42 7.02
CA VAL A 69 0.20 3.26 7.76
C VAL A 69 0.91 3.95 8.93
N GLY A 70 1.58 3.20 9.80
CA GLY A 70 2.18 3.73 11.02
C GLY A 70 3.49 4.49 10.81
N GLY A 71 4.32 4.07 9.85
CA GLY A 71 5.61 4.72 9.57
C GLY A 71 5.50 5.80 8.49
N ILE A 72 5.44 5.38 7.25
CA ILE A 72 5.60 6.27 6.08
C ILE A 72 4.49 7.32 6.03
N LEU A 73 3.23 6.90 6.15
CA LEU A 73 2.09 7.78 5.94
C LEU A 73 1.95 8.81 7.06
N VAL A 74 2.18 8.41 8.31
CA VAL A 74 2.17 9.33 9.45
C VAL A 74 3.25 10.40 9.26
N LEU A 75 4.47 10.02 8.84
CA LEU A 75 5.55 10.98 8.57
C LEU A 75 5.19 11.93 7.42
N ILE A 76 4.60 11.43 6.34
CA ILE A 76 4.12 12.26 5.23
C ILE A 76 3.03 13.23 5.71
N LEU A 77 2.08 12.75 6.51
CA LEU A 77 0.99 13.57 7.04
C LEU A 77 1.52 14.72 7.90
N PHE A 78 2.46 14.44 8.81
CA PHE A 78 3.12 15.46 9.59
C PHE A 78 3.93 16.43 8.71
N GLY A 79 4.68 15.92 7.72
CA GLY A 79 5.44 16.74 6.79
C GLY A 79 4.54 17.70 6.00
N VAL A 80 3.43 17.21 5.48
CA VAL A 80 2.44 18.01 4.75
C VAL A 80 1.77 19.03 5.67
N MET A 81 1.39 18.64 6.89
CA MET A 81 0.73 19.52 7.84
C MET A 81 1.65 20.69 8.25
N LEU A 82 2.96 20.46 8.38
CA LEU A 82 3.94 21.50 8.69
C LEU A 82 4.24 22.43 7.50
N THR A 83 4.09 21.93 6.26
CA THR A 83 4.40 22.67 5.02
C THR A 83 3.20 23.38 4.39
N THR A 84 2.00 23.22 4.90
CA THR A 84 0.73 23.73 4.28
C THR A 84 0.65 25.25 4.13
N LYS A 85 1.57 26.02 4.69
CA LYS A 85 1.62 27.49 4.52
C LYS A 85 2.12 27.95 3.14
N VAL A 86 2.56 27.07 2.25
CA VAL A 86 3.25 27.44 1.01
C VAL A 86 2.50 27.08 -0.28
N ILE A 87 1.38 26.34 -0.20
CA ILE A 87 0.74 25.81 -1.41
C ILE A 87 -0.52 26.60 -1.77
N GLY A 88 -0.30 27.85 -2.21
CA GLY A 88 -1.22 28.57 -3.10
C GLY A 88 -0.81 28.43 -4.57
N VAL A 89 -0.18 27.33 -4.97
CA VAL A 89 0.18 27.09 -6.37
C VAL A 89 -1.03 26.47 -7.08
N GLU A 90 -1.78 27.30 -7.80
CA GLU A 90 -2.72 26.80 -8.80
C GLU A 90 -1.93 26.04 -9.87
N MET A 91 -1.87 24.71 -9.74
CA MET A 91 -1.34 23.86 -10.78
C MET A 91 -2.32 23.87 -11.95
N LYS A 92 -2.08 24.73 -12.93
CA LYS A 92 -2.74 24.65 -14.23
C LYS A 92 -2.28 23.38 -14.91
N THR A 93 -3.06 22.32 -14.74
CA THR A 93 -2.86 21.06 -15.47
C THR A 93 -3.18 21.31 -16.93
N GLY A 94 -2.14 21.46 -17.76
CA GLY A 94 -2.33 21.59 -19.21
C GLY A 94 -3.01 20.33 -19.75
N THR A 95 -4.19 20.47 -20.31
CA THR A 95 -5.05 19.41 -20.85
C THR A 95 -4.38 18.54 -21.91
N LEU A 96 -3.33 19.06 -22.57
CA LEU A 96 -2.61 18.34 -23.65
C LEU A 96 -1.80 17.12 -23.17
N ARG A 97 -1.51 17.00 -21.87
CA ARG A 97 -0.75 15.85 -21.32
C ARG A 97 -1.64 14.75 -20.74
N VAL A 98 -2.93 14.99 -20.58
CA VAL A 98 -3.86 14.02 -20.00
C VAL A 98 -4.15 12.89 -20.98
N LEU A 99 -4.24 13.19 -22.27
CA LEU A 99 -4.59 12.22 -23.30
C LEU A 99 -3.58 11.08 -23.45
N PRO A 100 -2.26 11.31 -23.59
CA PRO A 100 -1.29 10.21 -23.65
C PRO A 100 -1.20 9.43 -22.32
N ALA A 101 -1.36 10.10 -21.19
CA ALA A 101 -1.37 9.43 -19.90
C ALA A 101 -2.60 8.51 -19.73
N SER A 102 -3.79 8.95 -20.16
CA SER A 102 -5.00 8.14 -20.08
C SER A 102 -4.94 6.92 -21.00
N ILE A 103 -4.35 7.04 -22.19
CA ILE A 103 -4.14 5.91 -23.10
C ILE A 103 -3.20 4.87 -22.45
N LEU A 104 -2.10 5.31 -21.88
CA LEU A 104 -1.13 4.41 -21.22
C LEU A 104 -1.78 3.67 -20.04
N VAL A 105 -2.55 4.36 -19.20
CA VAL A 105 -3.28 3.75 -18.09
C VAL A 105 -4.35 2.77 -18.60
N ALA A 106 -5.06 3.12 -19.68
CA ALA A 106 -6.08 2.23 -20.28
C ALA A 106 -5.45 0.96 -20.84
N VAL A 107 -4.28 1.05 -21.49
CA VAL A 107 -3.53 -0.12 -21.98
C VAL A 107 -3.07 -1.00 -20.83
N LEU A 108 -2.49 -0.42 -19.77
CA LEU A 108 -2.07 -1.18 -18.59
C LEU A 108 -3.26 -1.85 -17.88
N ALA A 109 -4.34 -1.14 -17.70
CA ALA A 109 -5.55 -1.70 -17.08
C ALA A 109 -6.15 -2.81 -17.97
N GLY A 110 -6.20 -2.60 -19.28
CA GLY A 110 -6.71 -3.60 -20.23
C GLY A 110 -5.85 -4.86 -20.26
N THR A 111 -4.52 -4.75 -20.23
CA THR A 111 -3.63 -5.91 -20.17
C THR A 111 -3.78 -6.69 -18.87
N LEU A 112 -3.87 -6.01 -17.71
CA LEU A 112 -4.10 -6.67 -16.41
C LEU A 112 -5.46 -7.39 -16.38
N CYS A 113 -6.53 -6.73 -16.83
CA CYS A 113 -7.84 -7.36 -16.93
C CYS A 113 -7.81 -8.55 -17.90
N GLY A 114 -7.14 -8.43 -19.06
CA GLY A 114 -6.99 -9.50 -20.03
C GLY A 114 -6.28 -10.72 -19.44
N ILE A 115 -5.16 -10.52 -18.73
CA ILE A 115 -4.44 -11.60 -18.05
C ILE A 115 -5.35 -12.28 -17.02
N PHE A 116 -6.08 -11.50 -16.24
CA PHE A 116 -6.97 -12.03 -15.21
C PHE A 116 -8.08 -12.92 -15.81
N TRP A 117 -8.60 -12.58 -17.00
CA TRP A 117 -9.65 -13.35 -17.69
C TRP A 117 -9.13 -14.59 -18.41
N ILE A 118 -7.91 -14.56 -18.93
CA ILE A 118 -7.32 -15.65 -19.73
C ILE A 118 -6.65 -16.70 -18.84
N THR A 119 -6.21 -16.29 -17.63
CA THR A 119 -5.51 -17.20 -16.73
C THR A 119 -6.51 -18.13 -16.04
N ASP A 120 -6.35 -19.43 -16.25
CA ASP A 120 -7.03 -20.46 -15.48
C ASP A 120 -6.43 -20.50 -14.08
N TRP A 121 -7.11 -19.85 -13.14
CA TRP A 121 -6.71 -19.88 -11.74
C TRP A 121 -7.04 -21.27 -11.17
N PRO A 122 -6.05 -22.06 -10.72
CA PRO A 122 -6.34 -23.33 -10.10
C PRO A 122 -7.12 -23.06 -8.82
N ALA A 123 -8.43 -23.31 -8.86
CA ALA A 123 -9.23 -23.36 -7.66
C ALA A 123 -8.70 -24.56 -6.87
N GLN A 124 -7.88 -24.32 -5.84
CA GLN A 124 -7.46 -25.37 -4.91
C GLN A 124 -8.66 -25.81 -4.08
N ALA A 125 -9.59 -26.51 -4.74
CA ALA A 125 -10.63 -27.23 -4.07
C ALA A 125 -9.99 -28.44 -3.38
N GLY A 126 -9.77 -28.32 -2.08
CA GLY A 126 -9.68 -29.51 -1.24
C GLY A 126 -8.32 -30.18 -1.06
N THR A 127 -7.20 -29.52 -1.23
CA THR A 127 -6.00 -29.98 -0.55
C THR A 127 -6.06 -29.50 0.89
N ASN A 128 -6.09 -30.43 1.85
CA ASN A 128 -5.88 -30.17 3.27
C ASN A 128 -4.42 -29.69 3.47
N VAL A 129 -4.08 -28.56 2.89
CA VAL A 129 -2.86 -27.85 3.26
C VAL A 129 -3.17 -27.30 4.63
N GLU A 130 -2.58 -27.89 5.66
CA GLU A 130 -2.56 -27.28 6.98
C GLU A 130 -2.01 -25.85 6.79
N VAL A 131 -2.91 -24.87 6.71
CA VAL A 131 -2.52 -23.47 6.66
C VAL A 131 -1.83 -23.21 8.00
N PRO A 132 -0.53 -22.92 8.03
CA PRO A 132 0.15 -22.67 9.28
C PRO A 132 -0.58 -21.53 9.98
N LEU A 133 -0.79 -21.65 11.28
CA LEU A 133 -1.52 -20.69 12.12
C LEU A 133 -0.99 -19.24 11.96
N THR A 134 0.24 -19.08 11.48
CA THR A 134 0.85 -17.77 11.17
C THR A 134 1.93 -17.93 10.10
N THR A 135 1.88 -17.07 9.11
CA THR A 135 2.91 -16.98 8.05
C THR A 135 4.21 -16.35 8.57
N ALA A 136 4.16 -15.61 9.69
CA ALA A 136 5.30 -14.90 10.27
C ALA A 136 6.43 -15.86 10.67
N VAL A 137 6.10 -17.00 11.27
CA VAL A 137 7.10 -18.01 11.68
C VAL A 137 7.81 -18.61 10.47
N GLY A 138 7.07 -18.96 9.42
CA GLY A 138 7.62 -19.53 8.19
C GLY A 138 8.57 -18.54 7.49
N ILE A 139 8.14 -17.28 7.35
CA ILE A 139 8.93 -16.21 6.74
C ILE A 139 10.15 -15.90 7.60
N GLY A 140 10.01 -15.78 8.92
CA GLY A 140 11.12 -15.55 9.83
C GLY A 140 12.18 -16.64 9.74
N ARG A 141 11.78 -17.91 9.68
CA ARG A 141 12.70 -19.03 9.50
C ARG A 141 13.41 -18.97 8.17
N ALA A 142 12.70 -18.68 7.06
CA ALA A 142 13.28 -18.55 5.74
C ALA A 142 14.31 -17.40 5.67
N LEU A 143 14.03 -16.26 6.30
CA LEU A 143 14.95 -15.12 6.39
C LEU A 143 16.22 -15.45 7.16
N MET A 144 16.12 -16.31 8.21
CA MET A 144 17.28 -16.68 9.04
C MET A 144 18.05 -17.88 8.48
N THR A 145 17.58 -18.53 7.42
CA THR A 145 18.24 -19.69 6.82
C THR A 145 18.54 -19.49 5.34
N THR A 146 17.54 -19.66 4.49
CA THR A 146 17.70 -19.65 3.03
C THR A 146 17.98 -18.25 2.48
N TYR A 147 17.36 -17.22 3.07
CA TYR A 147 17.47 -15.82 2.63
C TYR A 147 18.32 -14.96 3.59
N LEU A 148 19.27 -15.58 4.29
CA LEU A 148 20.13 -14.87 5.26
C LEU A 148 20.93 -13.74 4.58
N LEU A 149 21.56 -14.00 3.44
CA LEU A 149 22.33 -12.99 2.71
C LEU A 149 21.49 -11.80 2.24
N PRO A 150 20.35 -11.97 1.56
CA PRO A 150 19.45 -10.87 1.26
C PRO A 150 18.99 -10.10 2.49
N PHE A 151 18.73 -10.77 3.61
CA PHE A 151 18.34 -10.14 4.86
C PHE A 151 19.47 -9.25 5.44
N GLU A 152 20.72 -9.73 5.43
CA GLU A 152 21.89 -8.97 5.86
C GLU A 152 22.13 -7.75 4.98
N VAL A 153 22.05 -7.91 3.65
CA VAL A 153 22.17 -6.78 2.72
C VAL A 153 21.07 -5.73 2.96
N ALA A 154 19.83 -6.17 3.19
CA ALA A 154 18.71 -5.26 3.50
C ALA A 154 18.99 -4.45 4.78
N SER A 155 19.60 -5.05 5.80
CA SER A 155 19.96 -4.35 7.04
C SER A 155 21.00 -3.26 6.81
N VAL A 156 21.99 -3.51 5.95
CA VAL A 156 23.02 -2.51 5.57
C VAL A 156 22.37 -1.36 4.78
N VAL A 157 21.48 -1.67 3.84
CA VAL A 157 20.73 -0.65 3.08
C VAL A 157 19.91 0.23 4.03
N LEU A 158 19.24 -0.36 5.01
CA LEU A 158 18.48 0.37 6.02
C LEU A 158 19.38 1.30 6.85
N LEU A 159 20.54 0.82 7.27
CA LEU A 159 21.53 1.63 7.99
C LEU A 159 21.98 2.84 7.15
N VAL A 160 22.32 2.62 5.88
CA VAL A 160 22.74 3.69 4.97
C VAL A 160 21.61 4.70 4.75
N ALA A 161 20.37 4.22 4.60
CA ALA A 161 19.21 5.11 4.46
C ALA A 161 19.00 5.98 5.71
N MET A 162 19.16 5.42 6.91
CA MET A 162 19.07 6.17 8.18
C MET A 162 20.15 7.23 8.28
N ILE A 163 21.42 6.88 7.98
CA ILE A 163 22.53 7.83 7.98
C ILE A 163 22.28 8.93 6.94
N GLY A 164 21.87 8.59 5.73
CA GLY A 164 21.54 9.53 4.67
C GLY A 164 20.43 10.51 5.09
N ALA A 165 19.36 10.01 5.66
CA ALA A 165 18.27 10.84 6.18
C ALA A 165 18.74 11.79 7.28
N ALA A 166 19.56 11.30 8.23
CA ALA A 166 20.14 12.10 9.30
C ALA A 166 21.07 13.20 8.76
N MET A 167 21.86 12.90 7.74
CA MET A 167 22.74 13.90 7.10
C MET A 167 21.94 15.00 6.40
N ILE A 168 20.86 14.65 5.71
CA ILE A 168 19.98 15.61 5.04
C ILE A 168 19.24 16.48 6.07
N ALA A 169 18.77 15.87 7.16
CA ALA A 169 18.06 16.59 8.21
C ALA A 169 18.98 17.54 9.00
N ARG A 170 20.28 17.23 9.10
CA ARG A 170 21.30 18.04 9.74
C ARG A 170 21.71 19.21 8.84
N ARG A 171 20.82 20.19 8.64
CA ARG A 171 21.12 21.39 7.89
C ARG A 171 22.21 22.20 8.59
N GLU A 172 23.27 22.53 7.86
CA GLU A 172 24.40 23.29 8.33
C GLU A 172 23.97 24.58 9.03
N ARG A 173 24.23 24.64 10.32
CA ARG A 173 24.24 25.89 11.10
C ARG A 173 25.58 26.60 10.88
N LYS A 174 25.99 26.75 9.61
CA LYS A 174 27.19 27.46 9.22
C LYS A 174 26.80 28.57 8.24
N ARG A 175 26.56 29.76 8.80
CA ARG A 175 26.91 31.09 8.30
C ARG A 175 26.18 32.17 9.07
N GLN A 176 26.65 32.41 10.31
CA GLN A 176 26.57 33.74 10.92
C GLN A 176 27.73 33.81 11.92
N SER A 177 28.90 34.19 11.43
CA SER A 177 29.99 34.89 12.14
C SER A 177 30.65 35.79 11.14
#